data_1056235fddddcfc4987d2e9c899974f7
#
_entry.id   1056235fddddcfc4987d2e9c899974f7
#
_cell.length_a   1.000
_cell.length_b   1.000
_cell.length_c   1.000
_cell.angle_alpha   90.00
_cell.angle_beta   90.00
_cell.angle_gamma   90.00
#
_symmetry.space_group_name_H-M   'P 1'
#
loop_
_entity.id
_entity.type
_entity.pdbx_description
1 polymer ?
#
loop_
_entity_poly.entity_id
_entity_poly.type
_entity_poly.pdbx_seq_one_letter_code
_entity_poly.pdbx_strand_id
1 'polypeptide(L)'
;MEGPEKKRCSNAAVLVGRNGELTGIYRKVHLVVSLDRGTLENGTTPGRELPVFDCDFGKLGIQICYDMDFDDGWTELARGGAELIAWPTQSPQTSQPAFRARQGRCYIVSSTWRHNASIFEPTGKIAAQIKSPDRILVQELDLSYAILPWSAKLQNGKALKNAYAGKVGFHYYEDEDCGIFWSNDPEMPVGQMVRSLGVLEMEDELARVRTVYRQAGVPNF
;
A
#
# COMPACT_ATOMS: atom_id res chain seq x y z
N MET A 1 26.19 -28.54 32.05
CA MET A 1 26.27 -28.81 30.59
C MET A 1 25.18 -27.99 29.92
N GLU A 2 25.52 -26.89 29.33
CA GLU A 2 24.60 -26.12 28.50
C GLU A 2 24.26 -26.95 27.26
N GLY A 3 22.98 -27.27 27.08
CA GLY A 3 22.51 -27.97 25.88
C GLY A 3 22.75 -27.08 24.63
N PRO A 4 22.80 -27.72 23.43
CA PRO A 4 23.04 -26.96 22.21
C PRO A 4 21.99 -25.84 22.07
N GLU A 5 22.45 -24.61 21.86
CA GLU A 5 21.56 -23.46 21.60
C GLU A 5 20.57 -23.83 20.50
N LYS A 6 19.29 -23.83 20.82
CA LYS A 6 18.24 -24.06 19.85
C LYS A 6 18.34 -22.97 18.77
N LYS A 7 18.77 -23.32 17.56
CA LYS A 7 18.77 -22.40 16.42
C LYS A 7 17.35 -21.85 16.24
N ARG A 8 17.20 -20.53 16.33
CA ARG A 8 15.95 -19.84 16.08
C ARG A 8 15.82 -19.62 14.57
N CYS A 9 14.77 -20.12 13.97
CA CYS A 9 14.44 -19.87 12.57
C CYS A 9 13.23 -18.93 12.49
N SER A 10 13.21 -18.05 11.52
CA SER A 10 12.06 -17.15 11.25
C SER A 10 11.65 -17.29 9.79
N ASN A 11 10.36 -17.14 9.51
CA ASN A 11 9.90 -16.86 8.16
C ASN A 11 10.21 -15.39 7.88
N ALA A 12 10.99 -15.11 6.84
CA ALA A 12 11.49 -13.75 6.61
C ALA A 12 11.53 -13.41 5.12
N ALA A 13 11.30 -12.14 4.83
CA ALA A 13 11.60 -11.52 3.55
C ALA A 13 12.89 -10.71 3.67
N VAL A 14 13.74 -10.82 2.66
CA VAL A 14 15.03 -10.16 2.61
C VAL A 14 15.00 -9.10 1.50
N LEU A 15 15.35 -7.88 1.85
CA LEU A 15 15.51 -6.79 0.88
C LEU A 15 16.98 -6.72 0.46
N VAL A 16 17.19 -6.86 -0.84
CA VAL A 16 18.52 -6.77 -1.46
C VAL A 16 18.58 -5.51 -2.31
N GLY A 17 19.58 -4.69 -2.06
CA GLY A 17 19.81 -3.46 -2.80
C GLY A 17 20.35 -3.70 -4.21
N ARG A 18 20.49 -2.63 -5.00
CA ARG A 18 20.87 -2.69 -6.42
C ARG A 18 22.27 -3.27 -6.65
N ASN A 19 23.15 -3.17 -5.66
CA ASN A 19 24.52 -3.69 -5.71
C ASN A 19 24.65 -5.10 -5.12
N GLY A 20 23.52 -5.74 -4.76
CA GLY A 20 23.50 -7.08 -4.17
C GLY A 20 23.72 -7.10 -2.65
N GLU A 21 23.80 -5.95 -1.99
CA GLU A 21 23.93 -5.84 -0.53
C GLU A 21 22.61 -6.13 0.20
N LEU A 22 22.71 -6.64 1.41
CA LEU A 22 21.57 -6.80 2.29
C LEU A 22 21.16 -5.44 2.86
N THR A 23 19.99 -4.93 2.43
CA THR A 23 19.46 -3.63 2.86
C THR A 23 18.47 -3.74 4.01
N GLY A 24 17.74 -4.87 4.11
CA GLY A 24 16.76 -5.04 5.14
C GLY A 24 16.24 -6.47 5.28
N ILE A 25 15.66 -6.74 6.44
CA ILE A 25 15.02 -8.03 6.74
C ILE A 25 13.72 -7.75 7.49
N TYR A 26 12.61 -8.22 6.93
CA TYR A 26 11.35 -8.33 7.65
C TYR A 26 11.17 -9.77 8.14
N ARG A 27 10.91 -9.97 9.43
CA ARG A 27 10.55 -11.26 9.99
C ARG A 27 9.05 -11.29 10.23
N LYS A 28 8.36 -12.26 9.66
CA LYS A 28 6.92 -12.41 9.76
C LYS A 28 6.45 -12.36 11.20
N VAL A 29 5.52 -11.48 11.50
CA VAL A 29 4.98 -11.26 12.86
C VAL A 29 3.85 -12.25 13.14
N HIS A 30 2.89 -12.39 12.23
CA HIS A 30 1.72 -13.25 12.41
C HIS A 30 1.94 -14.61 11.73
N LEU A 31 2.45 -15.55 12.51
CA LEU A 31 2.71 -16.90 12.04
C LEU A 31 1.41 -17.71 12.01
N VAL A 32 1.28 -18.61 11.03
CA VAL A 32 0.16 -19.55 10.98
C VAL A 32 0.25 -20.51 12.15
N VAL A 33 -0.86 -20.70 12.86
CA VAL A 33 -0.96 -21.67 13.97
C VAL A 33 -1.41 -23.03 13.43
N SER A 34 -0.65 -24.07 13.70
CA SER A 34 -1.05 -25.42 13.40
C SER A 34 -2.11 -25.87 14.40
N LEU A 35 -3.32 -26.16 13.90
CA LEU A 35 -4.47 -26.51 14.75
C LEU A 35 -4.29 -27.84 15.48
N ASP A 36 -3.57 -28.80 14.88
CA ASP A 36 -3.33 -30.14 15.41
C ASP A 36 -2.18 -30.18 16.42
N ARG A 37 -1.21 -29.31 16.30
CA ARG A 37 0.01 -29.29 17.12
C ARG A 37 0.14 -28.11 18.06
N GLY A 38 -0.69 -27.08 17.92
CA GLY A 38 -0.58 -25.83 18.67
C GLY A 38 0.76 -25.10 18.47
N THR A 39 1.47 -25.41 17.37
CA THR A 39 2.78 -24.83 17.07
C THR A 39 2.66 -23.72 16.05
N LEU A 40 3.52 -22.72 16.19
CA LEU A 40 3.63 -21.62 15.23
C LEU A 40 4.44 -22.10 14.01
N GLU A 41 3.84 -22.09 12.83
CA GLU A 41 4.45 -22.26 11.50
C GLU A 41 5.71 -23.17 11.51
N ASN A 42 5.51 -24.45 11.88
CA ASN A 42 6.57 -25.48 12.02
C ASN A 42 7.68 -25.17 13.05
N GLY A 43 7.38 -24.41 14.10
CA GLY A 43 8.31 -24.09 15.18
C GLY A 43 9.20 -22.88 14.89
N THR A 44 8.82 -22.05 13.92
CA THR A 44 9.49 -20.77 13.66
C THR A 44 9.24 -19.75 14.78
N THR A 45 10.15 -18.81 14.92
CA THR A 45 10.05 -17.70 15.88
C THR A 45 9.42 -16.49 15.18
N PRO A 46 8.36 -15.88 15.74
CA PRO A 46 7.75 -14.67 15.16
C PRO A 46 8.69 -13.46 15.22
N GLY A 47 8.55 -12.56 14.24
CA GLY A 47 9.12 -11.22 14.30
C GLY A 47 8.45 -10.35 15.36
N ARG A 48 9.02 -9.17 15.60
CA ARG A 48 8.48 -8.20 16.56
C ARG A 48 8.48 -6.78 16.02
N GLU A 49 9.06 -6.58 14.84
CA GLU A 49 9.29 -5.27 14.25
C GLU A 49 8.55 -5.19 12.91
N LEU A 50 8.09 -4.00 12.61
CA LEU A 50 7.38 -3.65 11.39
C LEU A 50 8.16 -2.51 10.69
N PRO A 51 9.36 -2.80 10.17
CA PRO A 51 10.22 -1.78 9.59
C PRO A 51 9.64 -1.23 8.29
N VAL A 52 9.81 0.08 8.09
CA VAL A 52 9.71 0.74 6.80
C VAL A 52 11.13 1.00 6.32
N PHE A 53 11.44 0.54 5.12
CA PHE A 53 12.77 0.65 4.52
C PHE A 53 12.83 1.86 3.58
N ASP A 54 13.82 2.72 3.77
CA ASP A 54 14.11 3.80 2.82
C ASP A 54 14.84 3.21 1.61
N CYS A 55 14.20 3.29 0.45
CA CYS A 55 14.74 2.86 -0.83
C CYS A 55 14.98 4.07 -1.74
N ASP A 56 15.73 3.88 -2.81
CA ASP A 56 16.01 4.95 -3.78
C ASP A 56 14.76 5.40 -4.58
N PHE A 57 13.70 4.61 -4.55
CA PHE A 57 12.42 4.92 -5.18
C PHE A 57 11.33 5.39 -4.19
N GLY A 58 11.59 5.35 -2.88
CA GLY A 58 10.60 5.67 -1.86
C GLY A 58 10.62 4.70 -0.67
N LYS A 59 9.56 4.70 0.13
CA LYS A 59 9.45 3.94 1.38
C LYS A 59 8.73 2.61 1.17
N LEU A 60 9.42 1.51 1.47
CA LEU A 60 8.93 0.14 1.30
C LEU A 60 8.57 -0.50 2.64
N GLY A 61 7.34 -0.98 2.76
CA GLY A 61 6.91 -1.92 3.79
C GLY A 61 6.90 -3.36 3.27
N ILE A 62 6.93 -4.33 4.18
CA ILE A 62 6.81 -5.75 3.83
C ILE A 62 5.85 -6.43 4.81
N GLN A 63 4.92 -7.23 4.28
CA GLN A 63 4.06 -8.13 5.04
C GLN A 63 4.06 -9.50 4.35
N ILE A 64 3.99 -10.61 5.09
CA ILE A 64 4.10 -11.97 4.52
C ILE A 64 2.79 -12.74 4.73
N CYS A 65 2.14 -13.12 3.64
CA CYS A 65 1.03 -14.08 3.59
C CYS A 65 -0.04 -13.80 4.68
N TYR A 66 -0.06 -14.56 5.77
CA TYR A 66 -1.05 -14.52 6.85
C TYR A 66 -1.05 -13.19 7.65
N ASP A 67 -0.03 -12.36 7.53
CA ASP A 67 -0.07 -10.99 8.07
C ASP A 67 -1.25 -10.19 7.49
N MET A 68 -1.81 -10.60 6.35
CA MET A 68 -2.96 -9.97 5.71
C MET A 68 -4.20 -9.90 6.61
N ASP A 69 -4.39 -10.89 7.47
CA ASP A 69 -5.60 -11.02 8.28
C ASP A 69 -5.59 -10.13 9.55
N PHE A 70 -4.44 -9.47 9.84
CA PHE A 70 -4.25 -8.64 11.03
C PHE A 70 -4.08 -7.18 10.65
N ASP A 71 -4.76 -6.28 11.38
CA ASP A 71 -4.80 -4.84 11.04
C ASP A 71 -3.55 -4.09 11.45
N ASP A 72 -2.92 -4.50 12.55
CA ASP A 72 -1.85 -3.78 13.22
C ASP A 72 -0.64 -3.53 12.30
N GLY A 73 -0.15 -4.58 11.63
CA GLY A 73 1.00 -4.47 10.73
C GLY A 73 0.80 -3.45 9.60
N TRP A 74 -0.35 -3.47 8.97
CA TRP A 74 -0.70 -2.55 7.87
C TRP A 74 -0.83 -1.12 8.35
N THR A 75 -1.45 -0.93 9.53
CA THR A 75 -1.62 0.38 10.16
C THR A 75 -0.28 1.00 10.54
N GLU A 76 0.63 0.21 11.13
CA GLU A 76 1.96 0.70 11.52
C GLU A 76 2.84 1.03 10.33
N LEU A 77 2.82 0.22 9.26
CA LEU A 77 3.54 0.52 8.02
C LEU A 77 3.03 1.82 7.38
N ALA A 78 1.72 2.02 7.32
CA ALA A 78 1.12 3.25 6.80
C ALA A 78 1.53 4.47 7.65
N ARG A 79 1.51 4.37 8.99
CA ARG A 79 2.00 5.43 9.89
C ARG A 79 3.49 5.72 9.72
N GLY A 80 4.29 4.69 9.42
CA GLY A 80 5.70 4.80 9.07
C GLY A 80 5.96 5.46 7.72
N GLY A 81 4.89 5.74 6.96
CA GLY A 81 4.94 6.38 5.66
C GLY A 81 5.30 5.43 4.51
N ALA A 82 5.01 4.14 4.63
CA ALA A 82 5.20 3.20 3.53
C ALA A 82 4.34 3.62 2.32
N GLU A 83 4.98 3.84 1.18
CA GLU A 83 4.36 4.21 -0.09
C GLU A 83 4.02 2.97 -0.94
N LEU A 84 4.80 1.92 -0.74
CA LEU A 84 4.65 0.61 -1.36
C LEU A 84 4.79 -0.47 -0.29
N ILE A 85 3.90 -1.47 -0.29
CA ILE A 85 4.03 -2.65 0.56
C ILE A 85 4.15 -3.90 -0.30
N ALA A 86 5.26 -4.61 -0.19
CA ALA A 86 5.43 -5.92 -0.80
C ALA A 86 4.72 -6.98 0.04
N TRP A 87 3.89 -7.79 -0.60
CA TRP A 87 3.15 -8.88 0.04
C TRP A 87 3.43 -10.23 -0.63
N PRO A 88 4.57 -10.86 -0.36
CA PRO A 88 4.83 -12.23 -0.79
C PRO A 88 3.85 -13.19 -0.09
N THR A 89 3.11 -13.96 -0.87
CA THR A 89 2.00 -14.76 -0.36
C THR A 89 1.76 -16.00 -1.21
N GLN A 90 1.12 -17.00 -0.61
CA GLN A 90 0.50 -18.11 -1.33
C GLN A 90 -1.01 -17.85 -1.56
N SER A 91 -1.57 -16.86 -0.88
CA SER A 91 -3.00 -16.55 -0.95
C SER A 91 -3.35 -15.86 -2.28
N PRO A 92 -4.44 -16.28 -2.94
CA PRO A 92 -4.95 -15.61 -4.13
C PRO A 92 -5.91 -14.45 -3.81
N GLN A 93 -5.96 -13.99 -2.56
CA GLN A 93 -6.88 -12.93 -2.15
C GLN A 93 -6.66 -11.64 -2.95
N THR A 94 -7.75 -10.98 -3.30
CA THR A 94 -7.72 -9.67 -3.97
C THR A 94 -8.51 -8.61 -3.20
N SER A 95 -9.61 -8.98 -2.56
CA SER A 95 -10.45 -8.02 -1.84
C SER A 95 -9.77 -7.44 -0.59
N GLN A 96 -9.12 -8.30 0.20
CA GLN A 96 -8.45 -7.86 1.43
C GLN A 96 -7.25 -6.95 1.14
N PRO A 97 -6.29 -7.31 0.24
CA PRO A 97 -5.21 -6.39 -0.09
C PRO A 97 -5.71 -5.10 -0.77
N ALA A 98 -6.78 -5.12 -1.56
CA ALA A 98 -7.41 -3.94 -2.10
C ALA A 98 -7.92 -3.01 -0.98
N PHE A 99 -8.60 -3.58 0.03
CA PHE A 99 -9.02 -2.84 1.21
C PHE A 99 -7.84 -2.24 1.98
N ARG A 100 -6.76 -3.02 2.19
CA ARG A 100 -5.54 -2.55 2.87
C ARG A 100 -4.85 -1.41 2.11
N ALA A 101 -4.76 -1.51 0.79
CA ALA A 101 -4.20 -0.44 -0.05
C ALA A 101 -4.99 0.87 0.11
N ARG A 102 -6.32 0.78 0.09
CA ARG A 102 -7.21 1.94 0.31
C ARG A 102 -7.09 2.50 1.73
N GLN A 103 -7.04 1.63 2.74
CA GLN A 103 -6.93 2.04 4.13
C GLN A 103 -5.59 2.71 4.43
N GLY A 104 -4.49 2.13 3.94
CA GLY A 104 -3.13 2.63 4.15
C GLY A 104 -2.72 3.75 3.19
N ARG A 105 -3.54 4.05 2.18
CA ARG A 105 -3.18 5.01 1.11
C ARG A 105 -1.82 4.71 0.49
N CYS A 106 -1.55 3.44 0.21
CA CYS A 106 -0.29 3.00 -0.37
C CYS A 106 -0.53 1.92 -1.43
N TYR A 107 0.45 1.72 -2.29
CA TYR A 107 0.41 0.58 -3.20
C TYR A 107 0.69 -0.72 -2.46
N ILE A 108 0.04 -1.81 -2.88
CA ILE A 108 0.39 -3.17 -2.43
C ILE A 108 0.71 -4.01 -3.66
N VAL A 109 1.86 -4.69 -3.63
CA VAL A 109 2.28 -5.60 -4.69
C VAL A 109 2.31 -7.01 -4.15
N SER A 110 1.43 -7.87 -4.67
CA SER A 110 1.41 -9.28 -4.28
C SER A 110 2.28 -10.14 -5.20
N SER A 111 2.84 -11.20 -4.63
CA SER A 111 3.49 -12.27 -5.37
C SER A 111 2.85 -13.58 -4.94
N THR A 112 2.16 -14.27 -5.85
CA THR A 112 1.47 -15.53 -5.59
C THR A 112 1.72 -16.53 -6.72
N TRP A 113 1.70 -17.81 -6.39
CA TRP A 113 1.83 -18.88 -7.38
C TRP A 113 0.50 -19.26 -8.06
N ARG A 114 -0.60 -18.58 -7.72
CA ARG A 114 -1.96 -18.85 -8.22
C ARG A 114 -2.33 -18.07 -9.50
N HIS A 115 -1.36 -17.55 -10.22
CA HIS A 115 -1.55 -16.79 -11.47
C HIS A 115 -2.48 -15.57 -11.37
N ASN A 116 -2.51 -14.93 -10.21
CA ASN A 116 -3.27 -13.71 -9.98
C ASN A 116 -2.50 -12.69 -9.14
N ALA A 117 -1.17 -12.75 -9.18
CA ALA A 117 -0.35 -11.70 -8.58
C ALA A 117 -0.79 -10.34 -9.12
N SER A 118 -0.97 -9.38 -8.22
CA SER A 118 -1.65 -8.12 -8.50
C SER A 118 -0.92 -6.94 -7.89
N ILE A 119 -1.15 -5.79 -8.48
CA ILE A 119 -0.80 -4.48 -7.95
C ILE A 119 -2.10 -3.79 -7.58
N PHE A 120 -2.24 -3.47 -6.30
CA PHE A 120 -3.37 -2.74 -5.75
C PHE A 120 -2.96 -1.30 -5.55
N GLU A 121 -3.74 -0.37 -6.04
CA GLU A 121 -3.46 1.05 -5.90
C GLU A 121 -4.14 1.66 -4.66
N PRO A 122 -3.71 2.84 -4.22
CA PRO A 122 -4.21 3.50 -3.00
C PRO A 122 -5.71 3.82 -2.98
N THR A 123 -6.40 3.70 -4.12
CA THR A 123 -7.87 3.80 -4.21
C THR A 123 -8.58 2.52 -3.82
N GLY A 124 -7.86 1.41 -3.71
CA GLY A 124 -8.41 0.06 -3.49
C GLY A 124 -8.72 -0.69 -4.79
N LYS A 125 -8.42 -0.13 -5.95
CA LYS A 125 -8.57 -0.82 -7.23
C LYS A 125 -7.33 -1.65 -7.57
N ILE A 126 -7.51 -2.64 -8.42
CA ILE A 126 -6.42 -3.42 -8.99
C ILE A 126 -5.90 -2.67 -10.21
N ALA A 127 -4.71 -2.07 -10.08
CA ALA A 127 -4.05 -1.36 -11.18
C ALA A 127 -3.58 -2.32 -12.27
N ALA A 128 -3.06 -3.48 -11.87
CA ALA A 128 -2.62 -4.51 -12.80
C ALA A 128 -2.66 -5.89 -12.15
N GLN A 129 -2.89 -6.93 -12.95
CA GLN A 129 -2.94 -8.31 -12.49
C GLN A 129 -2.38 -9.25 -13.56
N ILE A 130 -1.63 -10.26 -13.14
CA ILE A 130 -1.18 -11.33 -14.03
C ILE A 130 -2.40 -12.05 -14.60
N LYS A 131 -2.36 -12.31 -15.92
CA LYS A 131 -3.33 -13.12 -16.64
C LYS A 131 -2.61 -14.31 -17.26
N SER A 132 -3.16 -15.51 -17.10
CA SER A 132 -2.62 -16.68 -17.78
C SER A 132 -2.59 -16.48 -19.31
N PRO A 133 -1.51 -16.84 -20.02
CA PRO A 133 -0.38 -17.67 -19.59
C PRO A 133 0.81 -16.89 -18.98
N ASP A 134 0.72 -15.57 -18.82
CA ASP A 134 1.81 -14.72 -18.34
C ASP A 134 2.25 -15.11 -16.92
N ARG A 135 3.53 -14.95 -16.64
CA ARG A 135 4.12 -15.25 -15.33
C ARG A 135 4.84 -14.06 -14.72
N ILE A 136 4.96 -12.99 -15.46
CA ILE A 136 5.64 -11.76 -15.07
C ILE A 136 4.69 -10.62 -15.30
N LEU A 137 4.58 -9.73 -14.32
CA LEU A 137 3.87 -8.48 -14.40
C LEU A 137 4.88 -7.34 -14.24
N VAL A 138 4.88 -6.43 -15.20
CA VAL A 138 5.67 -5.19 -15.15
C VAL A 138 4.70 -4.02 -15.27
N GLN A 139 4.76 -3.10 -14.32
CA GLN A 139 3.92 -1.91 -14.28
C GLN A 139 4.74 -0.76 -13.73
N GLU A 140 4.69 0.36 -14.41
CA GLU A 140 5.20 1.63 -13.89
C GLU A 140 4.21 2.19 -12.86
N LEU A 141 4.72 2.64 -11.71
CA LEU A 141 3.93 3.25 -10.65
C LEU A 141 4.54 4.60 -10.32
N ASP A 142 3.70 5.63 -10.25
CA ASP A 142 4.11 6.91 -9.70
C ASP A 142 3.79 6.93 -8.21
N LEU A 143 4.80 7.08 -7.36
CA LEU A 143 4.64 7.17 -5.91
C LEU A 143 4.36 8.60 -5.44
N SER A 144 4.48 9.59 -6.34
CA SER A 144 4.13 11.00 -6.09
C SER A 144 2.73 11.30 -6.64
N TYR A 145 1.72 10.74 -6.02
CA TYR A 145 0.32 10.85 -6.43
C TYR A 145 -0.52 11.66 -5.43
N ALA A 146 -1.70 12.06 -5.88
CA ALA A 146 -2.77 12.61 -5.06
C ALA A 146 -4.03 11.77 -5.20
N ILE A 147 -4.73 11.49 -4.10
CA ILE A 147 -6.05 10.84 -4.12
C ILE A 147 -7.09 11.94 -3.94
N LEU A 148 -7.94 12.12 -4.93
CA LEU A 148 -8.95 13.15 -4.92
C LEU A 148 -10.35 12.53 -4.79
N PRO A 149 -11.14 12.97 -3.79
CA PRO A 149 -12.54 12.60 -3.69
C PRO A 149 -13.36 13.28 -4.78
N TRP A 150 -14.56 12.79 -5.00
CA TRP A 150 -15.52 13.46 -5.84
C TRP A 150 -15.74 14.92 -5.41
N SER A 151 -15.74 15.81 -6.36
CA SER A 151 -16.18 17.18 -6.19
C SER A 151 -16.68 17.77 -7.51
N ALA A 152 -17.62 18.71 -7.43
CA ALA A 152 -18.12 19.42 -8.60
C ALA A 152 -17.02 20.19 -9.35
N LYS A 153 -15.99 20.66 -8.63
CA LYS A 153 -14.83 21.35 -9.24
C LYS A 153 -13.95 20.40 -10.03
N LEU A 154 -13.77 19.16 -9.56
CA LEU A 154 -12.89 18.16 -10.18
C LEU A 154 -13.48 17.61 -11.48
N GLN A 155 -14.82 17.50 -11.58
CA GLN A 155 -15.52 16.98 -12.75
C GLN A 155 -14.98 15.59 -13.19
N ASN A 156 -14.79 14.68 -12.24
CA ASN A 156 -14.21 13.34 -12.47
C ASN A 156 -12.83 13.39 -13.17
N GLY A 157 -11.99 14.37 -12.80
CA GLY A 157 -10.66 14.56 -13.36
C GLY A 157 -10.60 15.46 -14.61
N LYS A 158 -11.72 15.72 -15.27
CA LYS A 158 -11.74 16.54 -16.49
C LYS A 158 -11.19 17.95 -16.27
N ALA A 159 -11.44 18.55 -15.11
CA ALA A 159 -10.96 19.90 -14.80
C ALA A 159 -9.41 19.94 -14.77
N LEU A 160 -8.74 18.99 -14.14
CA LEU A 160 -7.27 18.88 -14.16
C LEU A 160 -6.75 18.61 -15.57
N LYS A 161 -7.36 17.68 -16.29
CA LYS A 161 -6.99 17.38 -17.66
C LYS A 161 -7.07 18.61 -18.58
N ASN A 162 -8.13 19.42 -18.43
CA ASN A 162 -8.31 20.63 -19.22
C ASN A 162 -7.29 21.73 -18.84
N ALA A 163 -7.01 21.88 -17.53
CA ALA A 163 -6.07 22.91 -17.07
C ALA A 163 -4.61 22.56 -17.40
N TYR A 164 -4.25 21.29 -17.38
CA TYR A 164 -2.87 20.83 -17.47
C TYR A 164 -2.57 19.91 -18.64
N ALA A 165 -3.45 19.71 -19.57
CA ALA A 165 -3.34 18.88 -20.80
C ALA A 165 -2.09 17.99 -20.83
N GLY A 166 -2.00 16.80 -21.05
CA GLY A 166 -0.82 15.92 -21.12
C GLY A 166 0.17 15.92 -19.93
N LYS A 167 0.15 16.96 -19.07
CA LYS A 167 1.02 17.08 -17.90
C LYS A 167 0.47 16.38 -16.66
N VAL A 168 -0.79 15.92 -16.68
CA VAL A 168 -1.43 15.16 -15.63
C VAL A 168 -1.93 13.83 -16.16
N GLY A 169 -1.60 12.76 -15.45
CA GLY A 169 -2.19 11.44 -15.62
C GLY A 169 -3.15 11.15 -14.48
N PHE A 170 -4.17 10.35 -14.72
CA PHE A 170 -5.08 9.94 -13.67
C PHE A 170 -5.93 8.72 -14.05
N HIS A 171 -6.39 8.00 -13.02
CA HIS A 171 -7.51 7.09 -13.07
C HIS A 171 -8.62 7.61 -12.17
N TYR A 172 -9.82 7.79 -12.69
CA TYR A 172 -10.99 8.15 -11.89
C TYR A 172 -12.00 7.02 -11.91
N TYR A 173 -12.45 6.63 -10.74
CA TYR A 173 -13.38 5.53 -10.52
C TYR A 173 -14.72 6.08 -10.05
N GLU A 174 -15.70 6.13 -10.94
CA GLU A 174 -17.04 6.67 -10.65
C GLU A 174 -17.79 5.82 -9.61
N ASP A 175 -17.50 4.52 -9.56
CA ASP A 175 -18.07 3.57 -8.60
C ASP A 175 -17.45 3.69 -7.19
N GLU A 176 -16.34 4.46 -7.04
CA GLU A 176 -15.68 4.73 -5.76
C GLU A 176 -15.71 6.22 -5.37
N ASP A 177 -16.30 7.07 -6.20
CA ASP A 177 -16.31 8.53 -6.02
C ASP A 177 -14.91 9.12 -5.73
N CYS A 178 -13.87 8.55 -6.31
CA CYS A 178 -12.51 9.05 -6.15
C CYS A 178 -11.61 8.67 -7.32
N GLY A 179 -10.44 9.30 -7.38
CA GLY A 179 -9.40 8.97 -8.36
C GLY A 179 -8.01 9.14 -7.80
N ILE A 180 -7.04 8.54 -8.47
CA ILE A 180 -5.62 8.73 -8.27
C ILE A 180 -5.07 9.56 -9.42
N PHE A 181 -4.26 10.56 -9.10
CA PHE A 181 -3.72 11.56 -10.01
C PHE A 181 -2.21 11.67 -9.82
N TRP A 182 -1.46 11.81 -10.91
CA TRP A 182 -0.01 12.01 -10.87
C TRP A 182 0.43 13.04 -11.90
N SER A 183 1.63 13.58 -11.73
CA SER A 183 2.21 14.53 -12.65
C SER A 183 3.10 13.84 -13.68
N ASN A 184 2.91 14.16 -14.96
CA ASN A 184 3.83 13.82 -16.04
C ASN A 184 4.88 14.93 -16.27
N ASP A 185 4.86 15.99 -15.45
CA ASP A 185 5.79 17.12 -15.51
C ASP A 185 6.68 17.10 -14.25
N PRO A 186 7.97 16.80 -14.36
CA PRO A 186 8.86 16.70 -13.21
C PRO A 186 9.06 18.04 -12.46
N GLU A 187 8.75 19.18 -13.10
CA GLU A 187 8.87 20.50 -12.49
C GLU A 187 7.59 20.96 -11.78
N MET A 188 6.48 20.26 -11.98
CA MET A 188 5.19 20.63 -11.40
C MET A 188 4.54 19.45 -10.66
N PRO A 189 4.76 19.31 -9.37
CA PRO A 189 4.14 18.23 -8.57
C PRO A 189 2.61 18.25 -8.64
N VAL A 190 1.98 17.09 -8.65
CA VAL A 190 0.51 16.93 -8.74
C VAL A 190 -0.23 17.71 -7.65
N GLY A 191 0.30 17.75 -6.43
CA GLY A 191 -0.30 18.53 -5.34
C GLY A 191 -0.36 20.03 -5.63
N GLN A 192 0.56 20.59 -6.44
CA GLN A 192 0.47 21.98 -6.89
C GLN A 192 -0.66 22.16 -7.90
N MET A 193 -0.82 21.23 -8.84
CA MET A 193 -1.92 21.23 -9.81
C MET A 193 -3.28 21.19 -9.11
N VAL A 194 -3.41 20.32 -8.11
CA VAL A 194 -4.62 20.13 -7.30
C VAL A 194 -4.97 21.40 -6.54
N ARG A 195 -4.00 22.01 -5.84
CA ARG A 195 -4.20 23.24 -5.08
C ARG A 195 -4.63 24.41 -5.96
N SER A 196 -4.11 24.51 -7.19
CA SER A 196 -4.47 25.61 -8.11
C SER A 196 -5.93 25.58 -8.52
N LEU A 197 -6.58 24.42 -8.53
CA LEU A 197 -8.02 24.27 -8.76
C LEU A 197 -8.86 24.47 -7.49
N GLY A 198 -8.22 24.66 -6.33
CA GLY A 198 -8.92 24.75 -5.06
C GLY A 198 -9.68 23.45 -4.73
N VAL A 199 -9.12 22.31 -5.13
CA VAL A 199 -9.56 20.96 -4.74
C VAL A 199 -8.67 20.48 -3.59
N LEU A 200 -9.22 19.73 -2.67
CA LEU A 200 -8.49 19.11 -1.56
C LEU A 200 -8.21 17.65 -1.86
N GLU A 201 -7.06 17.17 -1.42
CA GLU A 201 -6.77 15.77 -1.36
C GLU A 201 -7.68 15.07 -0.32
N MET A 202 -7.87 13.76 -0.46
CA MET A 202 -8.81 12.99 0.35
C MET A 202 -8.58 13.18 1.86
N GLU A 203 -7.33 13.14 2.31
CA GLU A 203 -7.01 13.29 3.73
C GLU A 203 -7.26 14.73 4.25
N ASP A 204 -6.95 15.73 3.44
CA ASP A 204 -7.21 17.14 3.77
C ASP A 204 -8.72 17.43 3.83
N GLU A 205 -9.49 16.87 2.91
CA GLU A 205 -10.95 16.98 2.93
C GLU A 205 -11.54 16.30 4.16
N LEU A 206 -11.08 15.10 4.50
CA LEU A 206 -11.52 14.40 5.72
C LEU A 206 -11.13 15.17 6.99
N ALA A 207 -9.93 15.74 7.04
CA ALA A 207 -9.47 16.56 8.17
C ALA A 207 -10.34 17.82 8.33
N ARG A 208 -10.66 18.48 7.20
CA ARG A 208 -11.56 19.64 7.16
C ARG A 208 -12.96 19.26 7.69
N VAL A 209 -13.53 18.18 7.20
CA VAL A 209 -14.86 17.71 7.62
C VAL A 209 -14.88 17.36 9.11
N ARG A 210 -13.87 16.63 9.61
CA ARG A 210 -13.76 16.32 11.06
C ARG A 210 -13.68 17.59 11.91
N THR A 211 -13.02 18.63 11.42
CA THR A 211 -12.94 19.91 12.13
C THR A 211 -14.32 20.57 12.24
N VAL A 212 -15.10 20.58 11.18
CA VAL A 212 -16.48 21.11 11.18
C VAL A 212 -17.36 20.34 12.14
N TYR A 213 -17.27 19.00 12.14
CA TYR A 213 -18.07 18.16 13.07
C TYR A 213 -17.71 18.43 14.54
N ARG A 214 -16.41 18.57 14.85
CA ARG A 214 -15.99 18.94 16.21
C ARG A 214 -16.54 20.29 16.63
N GLN A 215 -16.54 21.30 15.76
CA GLN A 215 -17.10 22.62 16.02
C GLN A 215 -18.63 22.57 16.20
N ALA A 216 -19.31 21.66 15.53
CA ALA A 216 -20.75 21.43 15.67
C ALA A 216 -21.11 20.57 16.89
N GLY A 217 -20.13 20.14 17.70
CA GLY A 217 -20.36 19.35 18.91
C GLY A 217 -20.74 17.90 18.64
N VAL A 218 -20.44 17.36 17.46
CA VAL A 218 -20.69 15.94 17.16
C VAL A 218 -19.65 15.10 17.91
N PRO A 219 -20.08 14.14 18.76
CA PRO A 219 -19.17 13.33 19.54
C PRO A 219 -18.35 12.38 18.65
N ASN A 220 -17.10 12.07 19.06
CA ASN A 220 -16.19 11.12 18.41
C ASN A 220 -15.62 11.56 17.06
N PHE A 221 -15.52 12.86 16.79
CA PHE A 221 -14.84 13.41 15.63
C PHE A 221 -13.68 14.32 16.00
#